data_e5f99cfa1024a866b80a887f2dcf0fce
#
_entry.id   e5f99cfa1024a866b80a887f2dcf0fce
#
_cell.length_a   1.000
_cell.length_b   1.000
_cell.length_c   1.000
_cell.angle_alpha   90.00
_cell.angle_beta   90.00
_cell.angle_gamma   90.00
#
_symmetry.space_group_name_H-M   'P 1'
#
loop_
_entity.id
_entity.type
_entity.pdbx_description
1 polymer ?
#
loop_
_entity_poly.entity_id
_entity_poly.type
_entity_poly.pdbx_seq_one_letter_code
_entity_poly.pdbx_strand_id
1 'polypeptide(L)' 'MILNVKVKPNSKEEKIEKISEKEYIISVKEPAENNKANIRVINLLSKELNVSYKDIKIKNPKSRDKLVEIKE' A
#
# COMPACT_ATOMS: atom_id res chain seq x y z
N MET A 1 -6.70 -12.74 0.31
CA MET A 1 -7.46 -11.51 -0.02
C MET A 1 -6.63 -10.63 -0.93
N ILE A 2 -7.23 -10.12 -1.98
CA ILE A 2 -6.55 -9.22 -2.94
C ILE A 2 -7.16 -7.83 -2.83
N LEU A 3 -6.30 -6.83 -2.67
CA LEU A 3 -6.71 -5.43 -2.61
C LEU A 3 -6.15 -4.68 -3.81
N ASN A 4 -6.91 -3.71 -4.30
CA ASN A 4 -6.41 -2.74 -5.27
C ASN A 4 -5.97 -1.51 -4.49
N VAL A 5 -4.70 -1.18 -4.57
CA VAL A 5 -4.14 -0.05 -3.86
C VAL A 5 -3.53 0.94 -4.84
N LYS A 6 -4.05 2.15 -4.84
CA LYS A 6 -3.47 3.23 -5.62
C LYS A 6 -2.52 4.01 -4.74
N VAL A 7 -1.26 4.09 -5.14
CA VAL A 7 -0.23 4.75 -4.35
C VAL A 7 0.07 6.12 -4.93
N LYS A 8 0.11 7.12 -4.05
CA LYS A 8 0.49 8.49 -4.40
C LYS A 8 1.80 8.83 -3.69
N PRO A 9 2.95 8.62 -4.36
CA PRO A 9 4.24 8.95 -3.75
C PRO A 9 4.49 10.45 -3.77
N ASN A 10 5.50 10.88 -3.05
CA ASN A 10 5.88 12.30 -2.95
C ASN A 10 4.73 13.18 -2.46
N SER A 11 3.88 12.66 -1.62
CA SER A 11 2.75 13.41 -1.06
C SER A 11 3.21 14.26 0.12
N LYS A 12 2.49 15.34 0.39
CA LYS A 12 2.78 16.19 1.54
C LYS A 12 2.39 15.53 2.85
N GLU A 13 1.39 14.66 2.82
CA GLU A 13 0.89 13.97 4.00
C GLU A 13 0.77 12.48 3.74
N GLU A 14 0.94 11.72 4.80
CA GLU A 14 0.73 10.29 4.78
C GLU A 14 -0.73 10.03 5.10
N LYS A 15 -1.43 9.29 4.22
CA LYS A 15 -2.85 9.11 4.36
C LYS A 15 -3.31 7.79 3.75
N ILE A 16 -4.27 7.14 4.41
CA ILE A 16 -4.94 5.96 3.87
C ILE A 16 -6.40 6.29 3.70
N GLU A 17 -6.91 6.09 2.49
CA GLU A 17 -8.33 6.26 2.20
C GLU A 17 -8.91 4.93 1.75
N LYS A 18 -9.91 4.44 2.46
CA LYS A 18 -10.63 3.24 2.06
C LYS A 18 -11.76 3.65 1.13
N ILE A 19 -11.67 3.22 -0.14
CA ILE A 19 -12.68 3.56 -1.15
C ILE A 19 -13.79 2.51 -1.12
N SER A 20 -13.41 1.24 -0.99
CA SER A 20 -14.35 0.13 -0.87
C SER A 20 -13.66 -0.97 -0.07
N GLU A 21 -14.32 -2.09 0.12
CA GLU A 21 -13.73 -3.19 0.88
C GLU A 21 -12.42 -3.70 0.30
N LYS A 22 -12.23 -3.55 -1.00
CA LYS A 22 -11.04 -4.05 -1.68
C LYS A 22 -10.24 -2.97 -2.40
N GLU A 23 -10.59 -1.71 -2.18
CA GLU A 23 -9.90 -0.60 -2.84
C GLU A 23 -9.45 0.45 -1.84
N TYR A 24 -8.18 0.81 -1.93
CA TYR A 24 -7.57 1.82 -1.06
C TYR A 24 -6.76 2.81 -1.87
N ILE A 25 -6.69 4.04 -1.40
CA ILE A 25 -5.74 5.03 -1.90
C ILE A 25 -4.81 5.35 -0.75
N ILE A 26 -3.51 5.16 -0.97
CA ILE A 26 -2.50 5.40 0.05
C ILE A 26 -1.53 6.46 -0.43
N SER A 27 -1.47 7.57 0.30
CA SER A 27 -0.51 8.64 0.06
C SER A 27 0.67 8.47 0.98
N VAL A 28 1.89 8.54 0.44
CA VAL A 28 3.11 8.42 1.22
C VAL A 28 4.05 9.57 0.87
N LYS A 29 4.86 9.97 1.83
CA LYS A 29 5.85 11.04 1.62
C LYS A 29 7.04 10.56 0.83
N GLU A 30 7.34 9.28 0.93
CA GLU A 30 8.50 8.68 0.27
C GLU A 30 8.36 8.72 -1.26
N PRO A 31 9.48 8.86 -1.96
CA PRO A 31 9.46 8.81 -3.43
C PRO A 31 9.29 7.38 -3.92
N ALA A 32 8.83 7.23 -5.16
CA ALA A 32 8.68 5.92 -5.80
C ALA A 32 10.03 5.41 -6.31
N GLU A 33 11.04 5.40 -5.44
CA GLU A 33 12.40 4.97 -5.76
C GLU A 33 12.87 3.92 -4.78
N ASN A 34 13.61 2.93 -5.26
CA ASN A 34 14.23 1.90 -4.43
C ASN A 34 13.25 1.22 -3.48
N ASN A 35 12.01 1.07 -3.92
CA ASN A 35 10.93 0.44 -3.13
C ASN A 35 10.58 1.17 -1.83
N LYS A 36 11.03 2.42 -1.65
CA LYS A 36 10.75 3.16 -0.42
C LYS A 36 9.26 3.34 -0.21
N ALA A 37 8.54 3.77 -1.25
CA ALA A 37 7.09 3.96 -1.15
C ALA A 37 6.39 2.63 -0.90
N ASN A 38 6.84 1.55 -1.53
CA ASN A 38 6.23 0.22 -1.36
C ASN A 38 6.38 -0.29 0.06
N ILE A 39 7.56 -0.11 0.66
CA ILE A 39 7.79 -0.50 2.05
C ILE A 39 6.86 0.26 2.97
N ARG A 40 6.70 1.55 2.73
CA ARG A 40 5.81 2.37 3.55
C ARG A 40 4.36 1.95 3.41
N VAL A 41 3.93 1.63 2.19
CA VAL A 41 2.58 1.12 1.93
C VAL A 41 2.32 -0.16 2.71
N ILE A 42 3.27 -1.08 2.71
CA ILE A 42 3.15 -2.33 3.46
C ILE A 42 2.99 -2.04 4.95
N ASN A 43 3.81 -1.13 5.49
CA ASN A 43 3.74 -0.78 6.90
C ASN A 43 2.40 -0.17 7.28
N LEU A 44 1.88 0.73 6.44
CA LEU A 44 0.60 1.37 6.69
C LEU A 44 -0.55 0.37 6.62
N LEU A 45 -0.54 -0.51 5.63
CA LEU A 45 -1.56 -1.55 5.52
C LEU A 45 -1.51 -2.54 6.68
N SER A 46 -0.31 -2.88 7.12
CA SER A 46 -0.14 -3.76 8.27
C SER A 46 -0.86 -3.21 9.50
N LYS A 47 -0.72 -1.93 9.75
CA LYS A 47 -1.38 -1.27 10.88
C LYS A 47 -2.88 -1.14 10.66
N GLU A 48 -3.28 -0.73 9.46
CA GLU A 48 -4.69 -0.50 9.14
C GLU A 48 -5.50 -1.79 9.22
N LEU A 49 -4.96 -2.88 8.71
CA LEU A 49 -5.65 -4.17 8.65
C LEU A 49 -5.34 -5.08 9.83
N ASN A 50 -4.43 -4.65 10.70
CA ASN A 50 -3.99 -5.44 11.85
C ASN A 50 -3.49 -6.82 11.44
N VAL A 51 -2.64 -6.85 10.41
CA VAL A 51 -1.99 -8.07 9.93
C VAL A 51 -0.48 -7.86 9.92
N SER A 52 0.27 -8.97 9.94
CA SER A 52 1.71 -8.90 9.88
C SER A 52 2.17 -8.41 8.51
N TYR A 53 3.22 -7.57 8.48
CA TYR A 53 3.79 -7.13 7.21
C TYR A 53 4.27 -8.31 6.36
N LYS A 54 4.61 -9.44 6.98
CA LYS A 54 5.03 -10.65 6.27
C LYS A 54 3.91 -11.27 5.46
N ASP A 55 2.66 -10.97 5.82
CA ASP A 55 1.49 -11.50 5.13
C ASP A 55 1.02 -10.61 4.00
N ILE A 56 1.70 -9.50 3.77
CA ILE A 56 1.35 -8.53 2.73
C ILE A 56 2.35 -8.61 1.60
N LYS A 57 1.86 -8.83 0.38
CA LYS A 57 2.71 -8.94 -0.80
C LYS A 57 2.19 -8.05 -1.92
N ILE A 58 3.07 -7.22 -2.47
CA ILE A 58 2.73 -6.37 -3.61
C ILE A 58 3.07 -7.14 -4.88
N LYS A 59 2.08 -7.33 -5.75
CA LYS A 59 2.24 -8.13 -6.97
C LYS A 59 2.89 -7.36 -8.12
N ASN A 60 2.67 -6.05 -8.20
CA ASN A 60 3.21 -5.23 -9.28
C ASN A 60 3.82 -3.95 -8.73
N PRO A 61 5.00 -4.05 -8.09
CA PRO A 61 5.57 -2.93 -7.33
C PRO A 61 5.96 -1.72 -8.17
N LYS A 62 6.11 -1.87 -9.47
CA LYS A 62 6.51 -0.76 -10.34
C LYS A 62 5.33 0.09 -10.82
N SER A 63 4.12 -0.36 -10.61
CA SER A 63 2.92 0.37 -11.00
C SER A 63 2.38 1.20 -9.85
N ARG A 64 1.70 2.31 -10.15
CA ARG A 64 1.00 3.09 -9.13
C ARG A 64 -0.27 2.39 -8.68
N ASP A 65 -0.90 1.66 -9.60
CA ASP A 65 -2.06 0.83 -9.27
C ASP A 65 -1.54 -0.56 -8.94
N LYS A 66 -1.52 -0.89 -7.66
CA LYS A 66 -0.91 -2.11 -7.19
C LYS A 66 -1.93 -3.13 -6.75
N LEU A 67 -1.69 -4.37 -7.13
CA LEU A 67 -2.43 -5.49 -6.56
C LEU A 67 -1.66 -5.94 -5.33
N VAL A 68 -2.35 -5.97 -4.20
CA VAL A 68 -1.75 -6.34 -2.91
C VAL A 68 -2.45 -7.58 -2.41
N GLU A 69 -1.67 -8.62 -2.19
CA GLU A 69 -2.18 -9.88 -1.66
C GLU A 69 -1.96 -9.93 -0.16
N ILE A 70 -3.02 -10.21 0.57
CA ILE A 70 -2.96 -10.39 2.02
C ILE A 70 -3.19 -11.87 2.30
N LYS A 71 -2.21 -12.48 2.93
CA LYS A 71 -2.31 -13.89 3.33
C LYS A 71 -3.22 -14.00 4.55
N GLU A 72 -4.19 -14.86 4.46
CA GLU A 72 -5.15 -15.07 5.56
C GLU A 72 -4.81 -16.29 6.38
#